data_184c66ef319e3576cf3b9bed40148af0
#
_entry.id   184c66ef319e3576cf3b9bed40148af0
#
_cell.length_a   1.000
_cell.length_b   1.000
_cell.length_c   1.000
_cell.angle_alpha   90.00
_cell.angle_beta   90.00
_cell.angle_gamma   90.00
#
_symmetry.space_group_name_H-M   'P 1'
#
loop_
_entity.id
_entity.type
_entity.pdbx_description
1 polymer ?
#
loop_
_entity_poly.entity_id
_entity_poly.type
_entity_poly.pdbx_seq_one_letter_code
_entity_poly.pdbx_strand_id
1 'polypeptide(L)'
;MDLFNYFRRETTEVNIGAVPLGGPNSIRVQSMTNTSTQDTEACVEQAKRIVDAGGEYVRLTTQGIKEAENLMNINIGLRSQGYMVPLVADVHFNPKVADVAAQYAEKVRINPGNYVDAARTFKKLEYTDEEYAQEIQKIHDRFVPFLNICKENHTAIRIGVNHGSLSDRIMSRYGDTPEGMVESCMEFLRICVEEHFTDVVISIKASNTVVMVKTVRLLVAVMEQEGMSFPLHLGVTEAGDGEDGRIKSALGIGALLSDGLGDTIRVSLSEAPEAEIPVARKLADYIVQRRNHPYIPGAVAPEFQYLSPERRATTAVRNIGGENLPVVVAARLDGNMDFNPQFMPDYVYVGRQLPESPIEGIQYIIDADLWEGQANTWPAFKGEQLPFISGCSASLKFLFITYMGLNDEVIAGLKYHPEVVLVAQSNHPNRLGEYRALAHQLMNEGLKNPLVFFQHYAETETENLQIKSAADMGALIIDGLCDGIFLFNQTGKEGGKAIDDKAVDTTAFGILQAGRIRTSKTEYISCPGCGRTLYDLESTIARIKQATSHLKGLKIGIMGCIVNGPGEMADADYGYVGAGRGKILSLIHISEPT
;
A
#
# COMPACT_ATOMS: atom_id res chain seq x y z
N MET A 1 -2.45 -9.86 -17.89
CA MET A 1 -2.54 -10.10 -16.42
C MET A 1 -3.84 -10.84 -16.10
N ASP A 2 -3.81 -11.84 -15.22
CA ASP A 2 -5.00 -12.55 -14.73
C ASP A 2 -5.43 -11.91 -13.39
N LEU A 3 -6.66 -11.40 -13.30
CA LEU A 3 -7.17 -10.73 -12.10
C LEU A 3 -7.64 -11.72 -11.02
N PHE A 4 -7.88 -12.97 -11.39
CA PHE A 4 -8.49 -13.97 -10.53
C PHE A 4 -7.48 -14.99 -10.03
N ASN A 5 -6.44 -15.25 -10.82
CA ASN A 5 -5.43 -16.24 -10.50
C ASN A 5 -4.08 -15.58 -10.21
N TYR A 6 -3.41 -16.02 -9.16
CA TYR A 6 -2.16 -15.46 -8.73
C TYR A 6 -0.98 -16.01 -9.52
N PHE A 7 -0.39 -15.17 -10.35
CA PHE A 7 0.86 -15.44 -11.05
C PHE A 7 1.82 -14.27 -10.85
N ARG A 8 3.03 -14.56 -10.42
CA ARG A 8 4.05 -13.53 -10.32
C ARG A 8 4.53 -13.14 -11.70
N ARG A 9 4.55 -11.83 -12.00
CA ARG A 9 5.07 -11.27 -13.24
C ARG A 9 6.53 -11.71 -13.44
N GLU A 10 6.87 -12.17 -14.62
CA GLU A 10 8.25 -12.45 -15.00
C GLU A 10 9.00 -11.14 -15.22
N THR A 11 10.18 -11.03 -14.58
CA THR A 11 11.03 -9.85 -14.65
C THR A 11 12.47 -10.24 -14.97
N THR A 12 13.23 -9.29 -15.48
CA THR A 12 14.67 -9.45 -15.67
C THR A 12 15.34 -9.70 -14.31
N GLU A 13 16.27 -10.65 -14.25
CA GLU A 13 17.12 -10.81 -13.08
C GLU A 13 18.14 -9.68 -13.03
N VAL A 14 18.32 -9.07 -11.86
CA VAL A 14 19.27 -8.00 -11.59
C VAL A 14 20.25 -8.45 -10.53
N ASN A 15 21.55 -8.38 -10.83
CA ASN A 15 22.61 -8.72 -9.90
C ASN A 15 22.91 -7.53 -8.97
N ILE A 16 22.81 -7.76 -7.65
CA ILE A 16 23.14 -6.76 -6.63
C ILE A 16 24.06 -7.42 -5.61
N GLY A 17 25.36 -7.31 -5.84
CA GLY A 17 26.35 -8.06 -5.07
C GLY A 17 26.02 -9.57 -5.07
N ALA A 18 25.98 -10.17 -3.88
CA ALA A 18 25.69 -11.60 -3.71
C ALA A 18 24.17 -11.92 -3.63
N VAL A 19 23.29 -10.94 -3.73
CA VAL A 19 21.84 -11.11 -3.53
C VAL A 19 21.08 -10.63 -4.79
N PRO A 20 20.87 -11.50 -5.79
CA PRO A 20 20.11 -11.13 -6.99
C PRO A 20 18.63 -10.96 -6.67
N LEU A 21 17.93 -10.14 -7.48
CA LEU A 21 16.47 -9.97 -7.42
C LEU A 21 15.85 -10.02 -8.81
N GLY A 22 14.52 -10.17 -8.85
CA GLY A 22 13.81 -10.37 -10.11
C GLY A 22 13.96 -11.80 -10.63
N GLY A 23 13.49 -12.08 -11.82
CA GLY A 23 13.50 -13.44 -12.37
C GLY A 23 12.89 -14.48 -11.43
N PRO A 24 13.58 -15.62 -11.20
CA PRO A 24 13.08 -16.68 -10.33
C PRO A 24 13.27 -16.41 -8.84
N ASN A 25 13.94 -15.32 -8.46
CA ASN A 25 14.29 -15.03 -7.07
C ASN A 25 13.05 -14.74 -6.22
N SER A 26 13.15 -15.04 -4.92
CA SER A 26 12.13 -14.67 -3.94
C SER A 26 11.98 -13.13 -3.84
N ILE A 27 10.84 -12.68 -3.34
CA ILE A 27 10.64 -11.26 -3.01
C ILE A 27 11.62 -10.89 -1.89
N ARG A 28 12.48 -9.91 -2.18
CA ARG A 28 13.50 -9.42 -1.24
C ARG A 28 12.91 -8.37 -0.30
N VAL A 29 13.43 -8.33 0.92
CA VAL A 29 13.08 -7.31 1.91
C VAL A 29 14.27 -6.43 2.23
N GLN A 30 14.03 -5.11 2.32
CA GLN A 30 15.06 -4.15 2.67
C GLN A 30 14.55 -3.15 3.71
N SER A 31 15.51 -2.56 4.45
CA SER A 31 15.27 -1.38 5.26
C SER A 31 16.34 -0.31 5.00
N MET A 32 16.26 0.80 5.70
CA MET A 32 17.12 1.96 5.52
C MET A 32 17.61 2.46 6.87
N THR A 33 18.93 2.72 7.00
CA THR A 33 19.48 3.32 8.21
C THR A 33 18.94 4.74 8.44
N ASN A 34 18.81 5.12 9.69
CA ASN A 34 18.51 6.50 10.11
C ASN A 34 19.70 7.18 10.78
N THR A 35 20.86 6.53 10.82
CA THR A 35 22.15 7.08 11.26
C THR A 35 22.75 8.00 10.21
N SER A 36 23.65 8.91 10.65
CA SER A 36 24.45 9.70 9.71
C SER A 36 25.42 8.80 8.95
N THR A 37 25.40 8.84 7.62
CA THR A 37 26.28 8.00 6.78
C THR A 37 27.76 8.42 6.90
N GLN A 38 28.08 9.54 7.56
CA GLN A 38 29.46 9.91 7.90
C GLN A 38 29.95 9.21 9.19
N ASP A 39 29.06 8.61 9.97
CA ASP A 39 29.38 7.83 11.16
C ASP A 39 29.42 6.34 10.79
N THR A 40 30.64 5.86 10.49
CA THR A 40 30.88 4.47 10.04
C THR A 40 30.41 3.46 11.09
N GLU A 41 30.75 3.67 12.36
CA GLU A 41 30.46 2.70 13.42
C GLU A 41 28.94 2.60 13.65
N ALA A 42 28.25 3.72 13.77
CA ALA A 42 26.80 3.74 13.94
C ALA A 42 26.07 3.09 12.74
N CYS A 43 26.55 3.33 11.51
CA CYS A 43 25.96 2.71 10.31
C CYS A 43 26.20 1.20 10.28
N VAL A 44 27.39 0.73 10.62
CA VAL A 44 27.72 -0.72 10.68
C VAL A 44 26.84 -1.41 11.72
N GLU A 45 26.73 -0.88 12.93
CA GLU A 45 25.93 -1.48 13.99
C GLU A 45 24.41 -1.48 13.64
N GLN A 46 23.91 -0.45 13.02
CA GLN A 46 22.50 -0.43 12.58
C GLN A 46 22.25 -1.37 11.40
N ALA A 47 23.16 -1.43 10.44
CA ALA A 47 23.08 -2.36 9.32
C ALA A 47 23.08 -3.82 9.80
N LYS A 48 23.89 -4.16 10.80
CA LYS A 48 23.89 -5.50 11.44
C LYS A 48 22.52 -5.84 12.01
N ARG A 49 21.91 -4.93 12.80
CA ARG A 49 20.56 -5.15 13.36
C ARG A 49 19.52 -5.39 12.27
N ILE A 50 19.58 -4.64 11.16
CA ILE A 50 18.69 -4.84 10.01
C ILE A 50 18.89 -6.23 9.40
N VAL A 51 20.14 -6.67 9.22
CA VAL A 51 20.47 -8.01 8.67
C VAL A 51 20.06 -9.11 9.62
N ASP A 52 20.34 -8.97 10.91
CA ASP A 52 19.99 -9.95 11.95
C ASP A 52 18.45 -10.11 12.07
N ALA A 53 17.68 -9.07 11.76
CA ALA A 53 16.23 -9.14 11.63
C ALA A 53 15.76 -9.82 10.32
N GLY A 54 16.67 -10.15 9.38
CA GLY A 54 16.37 -10.81 8.10
C GLY A 54 16.37 -9.87 6.89
N GLY A 55 16.90 -8.66 7.00
CA GLY A 55 17.06 -7.72 5.89
C GLY A 55 18.08 -8.21 4.86
N GLU A 56 17.71 -8.14 3.58
CA GLU A 56 18.53 -8.64 2.47
C GLU A 56 19.28 -7.52 1.73
N TYR A 57 18.87 -6.27 1.93
CA TYR A 57 19.56 -5.05 1.47
C TYR A 57 19.49 -4.00 2.56
N VAL A 58 20.54 -3.21 2.70
CA VAL A 58 20.58 -2.04 3.61
C VAL A 58 20.78 -0.77 2.80
N ARG A 59 19.84 0.18 2.91
CA ARG A 59 19.92 1.47 2.22
C ARG A 59 20.44 2.55 3.16
N LEU A 60 21.38 3.36 2.66
CA LEU A 60 21.97 4.47 3.38
C LEU A 60 21.73 5.78 2.64
N THR A 61 21.39 6.85 3.38
CA THR A 61 21.29 8.19 2.82
C THR A 61 22.67 8.69 2.37
N THR A 62 22.78 9.13 1.12
CA THR A 62 24.04 9.57 0.53
C THR A 62 23.85 10.97 -0.06
N GLN A 63 24.04 12.01 0.76
CA GLN A 63 23.73 13.39 0.42
C GLN A 63 24.89 14.10 -0.31
N GLY A 64 26.13 13.72 -0.01
CA GLY A 64 27.32 14.36 -0.51
C GLY A 64 28.44 13.38 -0.79
N ILE A 65 29.54 13.90 -1.32
CA ILE A 65 30.75 13.12 -1.69
C ILE A 65 31.31 12.37 -0.47
N LYS A 66 31.35 13.02 0.70
CA LYS A 66 31.88 12.41 1.92
C LYS A 66 31.11 11.16 2.35
N GLU A 67 29.76 11.21 2.27
CA GLU A 67 28.92 10.06 2.55
C GLU A 67 29.13 8.96 1.50
N ALA A 68 29.27 9.34 0.21
CA ALA A 68 29.52 8.39 -0.86
C ALA A 68 30.88 7.66 -0.68
N GLU A 69 31.94 8.40 -0.36
CA GLU A 69 33.27 7.84 -0.06
C GLU A 69 33.23 6.97 1.20
N ASN A 70 32.47 7.35 2.23
CA ASN A 70 32.38 6.59 3.48
C ASN A 70 31.65 5.26 3.34
N LEU A 71 30.89 5.04 2.27
CA LEU A 71 30.31 3.72 1.97
C LEU A 71 31.39 2.62 1.89
N MET A 72 32.61 2.97 1.41
CA MET A 72 33.75 2.06 1.41
C MET A 72 34.08 1.59 2.82
N ASN A 73 34.19 2.51 3.79
CA ASN A 73 34.52 2.16 5.18
C ASN A 73 33.41 1.36 5.84
N ILE A 74 32.14 1.69 5.57
CA ILE A 74 30.98 0.94 6.08
C ILE A 74 31.01 -0.49 5.51
N ASN A 75 31.28 -0.65 4.21
CA ASN A 75 31.41 -1.94 3.56
C ASN A 75 32.56 -2.76 4.21
N ILE A 76 33.74 -2.18 4.37
CA ILE A 76 34.87 -2.83 5.02
C ILE A 76 34.50 -3.27 6.46
N GLY A 77 33.84 -2.37 7.22
CA GLY A 77 33.39 -2.65 8.58
C GLY A 77 32.42 -3.84 8.67
N LEU A 78 31.47 -3.94 7.75
CA LEU A 78 30.54 -5.06 7.66
C LEU A 78 31.24 -6.36 7.23
N ARG A 79 32.02 -6.32 6.15
CA ARG A 79 32.73 -7.49 5.62
C ARG A 79 33.71 -8.07 6.63
N SER A 80 34.43 -7.24 7.39
CA SER A 80 35.36 -7.68 8.45
C SER A 80 34.67 -8.44 9.59
N GLN A 81 33.36 -8.24 9.76
CA GLN A 81 32.50 -8.92 10.74
C GLN A 81 31.65 -10.05 10.14
N GLY A 82 31.89 -10.42 8.86
CA GLY A 82 31.19 -11.51 8.18
C GLY A 82 29.82 -11.15 7.57
N TYR A 83 29.43 -9.89 7.59
CA TYR A 83 28.16 -9.44 6.98
C TYR A 83 28.37 -9.13 5.49
N MET A 84 27.72 -9.89 4.61
CA MET A 84 27.86 -9.78 3.15
C MET A 84 26.67 -9.07 2.48
N VAL A 85 25.85 -8.35 3.27
CA VAL A 85 24.67 -7.64 2.76
C VAL A 85 25.07 -6.56 1.75
N PRO A 86 24.38 -6.47 0.59
CA PRO A 86 24.59 -5.38 -0.35
C PRO A 86 24.12 -4.05 0.21
N LEU A 87 24.92 -3.00 0.01
CA LEU A 87 24.56 -1.63 0.36
C LEU A 87 23.89 -0.91 -0.80
N VAL A 88 22.89 -0.10 -0.48
CA VAL A 88 22.16 0.73 -1.45
C VAL A 88 22.36 2.20 -1.10
N ALA A 89 23.07 2.94 -1.96
CA ALA A 89 23.24 4.37 -1.80
C ALA A 89 21.98 5.12 -2.27
N ASP A 90 21.43 5.98 -1.41
CA ASP A 90 20.24 6.80 -1.73
C ASP A 90 20.66 8.22 -2.05
N VAL A 91 20.83 8.51 -3.33
CA VAL A 91 21.35 9.78 -3.84
C VAL A 91 20.22 10.70 -4.29
N HIS A 92 20.33 11.97 -3.96
CA HIS A 92 19.44 13.06 -4.38
C HIS A 92 20.24 14.30 -4.81
N PHE A 93 19.70 15.08 -5.75
CA PHE A 93 20.12 16.40 -6.20
C PHE A 93 21.51 16.52 -6.87
N ASN A 94 22.46 15.67 -6.57
CA ASN A 94 23.82 15.82 -7.07
C ASN A 94 24.28 14.54 -7.82
N PRO A 95 24.27 14.56 -9.15
CA PRO A 95 24.70 13.42 -9.96
C PRO A 95 26.14 12.96 -9.68
N LYS A 96 27.06 13.87 -9.32
CA LYS A 96 28.45 13.50 -8.99
C LYS A 96 28.55 12.60 -7.76
N VAL A 97 27.60 12.73 -6.82
CA VAL A 97 27.52 11.84 -5.64
C VAL A 97 27.16 10.42 -6.09
N ALA A 98 26.29 10.27 -7.09
CA ALA A 98 25.95 8.97 -7.66
C ALA A 98 27.18 8.31 -8.34
N ASP A 99 27.98 9.09 -9.06
CA ASP A 99 29.21 8.60 -9.71
C ASP A 99 30.19 8.01 -8.69
N VAL A 100 30.37 8.69 -7.56
CA VAL A 100 31.26 8.22 -6.48
C VAL A 100 30.63 7.02 -5.74
N ALA A 101 29.34 7.08 -5.43
CA ALA A 101 28.64 6.01 -4.74
C ALA A 101 28.65 4.69 -5.52
N ALA A 102 28.58 4.76 -6.85
CA ALA A 102 28.63 3.58 -7.72
C ALA A 102 29.95 2.79 -7.62
N GLN A 103 31.02 3.38 -7.11
CA GLN A 103 32.30 2.69 -6.89
C GLN A 103 32.32 1.89 -5.57
N TYR A 104 31.40 2.15 -4.64
CA TYR A 104 31.48 1.63 -3.27
C TYR A 104 30.20 0.95 -2.78
N ALA A 105 29.07 1.08 -3.51
CA ALA A 105 27.80 0.44 -3.20
C ALA A 105 27.41 -0.55 -4.30
N GLU A 106 26.76 -1.63 -3.94
CA GLU A 106 26.27 -2.63 -4.90
C GLU A 106 25.03 -2.15 -5.67
N LYS A 107 24.35 -1.11 -5.17
CA LYS A 107 23.24 -0.45 -5.87
C LYS A 107 23.19 1.04 -5.55
N VAL A 108 22.93 1.86 -6.56
CA VAL A 108 22.70 3.31 -6.39
C VAL A 108 21.27 3.64 -6.76
N ARG A 109 20.54 4.31 -5.87
CA ARG A 109 19.24 4.90 -6.21
C ARG A 109 19.43 6.35 -6.63
N ILE A 110 18.89 6.68 -7.77
CA ILE A 110 18.72 8.05 -8.26
C ILE A 110 17.23 8.42 -8.29
N ASN A 111 16.94 9.72 -8.22
CA ASN A 111 15.59 10.24 -8.36
C ASN A 111 15.48 11.08 -9.65
N PRO A 112 14.74 10.60 -10.67
CA PRO A 112 14.53 11.33 -11.92
C PRO A 112 14.15 12.80 -11.75
N GLY A 113 13.29 13.10 -10.78
CA GLY A 113 12.79 14.45 -10.54
C GLY A 113 13.83 15.47 -10.05
N ASN A 114 15.02 15.02 -9.65
CA ASN A 114 16.08 15.90 -9.17
C ASN A 114 17.51 15.43 -9.51
N TYR A 115 17.65 14.55 -10.51
CA TYR A 115 18.96 14.04 -10.92
C TYR A 115 19.66 14.98 -11.89
N VAL A 116 18.97 15.46 -12.94
CA VAL A 116 19.46 16.44 -13.91
C VAL A 116 18.65 17.72 -13.84
N ASP A 117 17.34 17.60 -13.74
CA ASP A 117 16.44 18.72 -13.56
C ASP A 117 16.75 19.46 -12.26
N ALA A 118 16.57 20.78 -12.25
CA ALA A 118 16.68 21.57 -11.03
C ALA A 118 15.67 21.10 -9.97
N ALA A 119 16.01 21.33 -8.70
CA ALA A 119 15.07 21.07 -7.62
C ALA A 119 13.75 21.82 -7.88
N ARG A 120 12.62 21.18 -7.55
CA ARG A 120 11.27 21.71 -7.76
C ARG A 120 11.14 23.14 -7.19
N THR A 121 10.78 24.08 -8.05
CA THR A 121 10.56 25.49 -7.70
C THR A 121 9.10 25.89 -7.74
N PHE A 122 8.20 24.94 -8.08
CA PHE A 122 6.75 25.15 -8.28
C PHE A 122 6.42 26.17 -9.37
N LYS A 123 7.31 26.32 -10.36
CA LYS A 123 7.09 27.17 -11.53
C LYS A 123 6.47 26.37 -12.64
N LYS A 124 5.47 26.96 -13.33
CA LYS A 124 4.98 26.43 -14.57
C LYS A 124 5.97 26.81 -15.68
N LEU A 125 6.46 25.81 -16.39
CA LEU A 125 7.37 25.94 -17.51
C LEU A 125 6.62 25.62 -18.81
N GLU A 126 6.87 26.39 -19.85
CA GLU A 126 6.31 26.11 -21.17
C GLU A 126 7.46 25.70 -22.10
N TYR A 127 7.34 24.53 -22.70
CA TYR A 127 8.30 23.97 -23.64
C TYR A 127 7.62 23.67 -24.97
N THR A 128 8.26 24.02 -26.07
CA THR A 128 7.96 23.39 -27.37
C THR A 128 8.43 21.94 -27.35
N ASP A 129 8.02 21.14 -28.33
CA ASP A 129 8.49 19.76 -28.42
C ASP A 129 10.00 19.68 -28.67
N GLU A 130 10.56 20.63 -29.45
CA GLU A 130 11.99 20.73 -29.68
C GLU A 130 12.76 21.10 -28.39
N GLU A 131 12.26 22.05 -27.61
CA GLU A 131 12.86 22.42 -26.33
C GLU A 131 12.80 21.26 -25.34
N TYR A 132 11.67 20.54 -25.29
CA TYR A 132 11.54 19.36 -24.45
C TYR A 132 12.53 18.26 -24.83
N ALA A 133 12.70 18.01 -26.16
CA ALA A 133 13.70 17.06 -26.65
C ALA A 133 15.13 17.44 -26.25
N GLN A 134 15.45 18.75 -26.19
CA GLN A 134 16.76 19.23 -25.73
C GLN A 134 16.95 18.93 -24.23
N GLU A 135 15.90 19.02 -23.41
CA GLU A 135 15.99 18.65 -21.98
C GLU A 135 16.21 17.13 -21.83
N ILE A 136 15.57 16.30 -22.65
CA ILE A 136 15.84 14.85 -22.67
C ILE A 136 17.28 14.57 -23.08
N GLN A 137 17.83 15.30 -24.07
CA GLN A 137 19.23 15.16 -24.45
C GLN A 137 20.18 15.50 -23.29
N LYS A 138 19.89 16.52 -22.49
CA LYS A 138 20.68 16.84 -21.29
C LYS A 138 20.67 15.69 -20.28
N ILE A 139 19.51 15.03 -20.10
CA ILE A 139 19.40 13.86 -19.25
C ILE A 139 20.31 12.75 -19.79
N HIS A 140 20.22 12.44 -21.09
CA HIS A 140 21.05 11.45 -21.75
C HIS A 140 22.55 11.74 -21.55
N ASP A 141 23.00 12.96 -21.86
CA ASP A 141 24.40 13.37 -21.78
C ASP A 141 24.98 13.26 -20.35
N ARG A 142 24.14 13.40 -19.33
CA ARG A 142 24.57 13.26 -17.93
C ARG A 142 24.43 11.82 -17.42
N PHE A 143 23.43 11.09 -17.88
CA PHE A 143 23.11 9.77 -17.37
C PHE A 143 24.00 8.68 -17.96
N VAL A 144 24.34 8.74 -19.26
CA VAL A 144 25.17 7.74 -19.93
C VAL A 144 26.56 7.59 -19.29
N PRO A 145 27.32 8.67 -18.95
CA PRO A 145 28.57 8.53 -18.20
C PRO A 145 28.41 7.79 -16.86
N PHE A 146 27.32 8.03 -16.13
CA PHE A 146 27.02 7.31 -14.89
C PHE A 146 26.72 5.82 -15.14
N LEU A 147 25.96 5.49 -16.20
CA LEU A 147 25.73 4.09 -16.60
C LEU A 147 27.07 3.36 -16.88
N ASN A 148 28.04 4.03 -17.52
CA ASN A 148 29.35 3.45 -17.79
C ASN A 148 30.13 3.17 -16.49
N ILE A 149 30.09 4.09 -15.51
CA ILE A 149 30.69 3.84 -14.19
C ILE A 149 30.01 2.63 -13.52
N CYS A 150 28.68 2.51 -13.62
CA CYS A 150 27.94 1.37 -13.08
C CYS A 150 28.32 0.05 -13.76
N LYS A 151 28.51 0.04 -15.11
CA LYS A 151 28.99 -1.13 -15.86
C LYS A 151 30.38 -1.56 -15.39
N GLU A 152 31.31 -0.62 -15.24
CA GLU A 152 32.68 -0.87 -14.80
C GLU A 152 32.76 -1.44 -13.37
N ASN A 153 31.87 -1.02 -12.48
CA ASN A 153 31.86 -1.42 -11.06
C ASN A 153 30.84 -2.51 -10.75
N HIS A 154 30.10 -3.05 -11.73
CA HIS A 154 29.03 -4.03 -11.55
C HIS A 154 27.96 -3.55 -10.55
N THR A 155 27.62 -2.27 -10.61
CA THR A 155 26.68 -1.62 -9.72
C THR A 155 25.31 -1.53 -10.37
N ALA A 156 24.30 -2.09 -9.73
CA ALA A 156 22.91 -1.95 -10.18
C ALA A 156 22.37 -0.52 -9.90
N ILE A 157 21.35 -0.14 -10.65
CA ILE A 157 20.70 1.17 -10.47
C ILE A 157 19.26 0.94 -10.00
N ARG A 158 18.79 1.81 -9.11
CA ARG A 158 17.36 1.95 -8.87
C ARG A 158 16.90 3.33 -9.34
N ILE A 159 16.04 3.35 -10.33
CA ILE A 159 15.30 4.54 -10.75
C ILE A 159 14.10 4.68 -9.84
N GLY A 160 14.15 5.68 -8.96
CA GLY A 160 13.19 5.83 -7.86
C GLY A 160 12.43 7.14 -7.93
N VAL A 161 11.20 7.12 -8.45
CA VAL A 161 10.30 8.26 -8.50
C VAL A 161 9.47 8.33 -7.22
N ASN A 162 9.39 9.53 -6.64
CA ASN A 162 8.48 9.84 -5.55
C ASN A 162 7.48 10.91 -6.03
N HIS A 163 6.20 10.73 -5.70
CA HIS A 163 5.13 11.67 -6.05
C HIS A 163 5.47 13.11 -5.69
N GLY A 164 5.94 13.35 -4.47
CA GLY A 164 6.28 14.69 -3.98
C GLY A 164 7.55 15.34 -4.56
N SER A 165 8.29 14.67 -5.46
CA SER A 165 9.57 15.17 -5.99
C SER A 165 9.68 15.10 -7.51
N LEU A 166 8.57 15.23 -8.22
CA LEU A 166 8.58 15.39 -9.67
C LEU A 166 9.21 16.73 -10.07
N SER A 167 9.94 16.77 -11.19
CA SER A 167 10.53 18.01 -11.70
C SER A 167 9.47 18.99 -12.21
N ASP A 168 9.77 20.30 -12.19
CA ASP A 168 8.86 21.32 -12.75
C ASP A 168 8.57 21.06 -14.23
N ARG A 169 9.50 20.47 -14.99
CA ARG A 169 9.36 20.07 -16.40
C ARG A 169 8.25 19.01 -16.57
N ILE A 170 8.32 17.94 -15.80
CA ILE A 170 7.28 16.88 -15.80
C ILE A 170 5.94 17.43 -15.32
N MET A 171 5.95 18.19 -14.23
CA MET A 171 4.73 18.81 -13.67
C MET A 171 4.04 19.73 -14.66
N SER A 172 4.80 20.48 -15.44
CA SER A 172 4.27 21.45 -16.42
C SER A 172 3.65 20.77 -17.65
N ARG A 173 4.18 19.60 -18.07
CA ARG A 173 3.71 18.88 -19.25
C ARG A 173 2.64 17.84 -18.94
N TYR A 174 2.78 17.10 -17.85
CA TYR A 174 1.94 15.95 -17.50
C TYR A 174 1.10 16.18 -16.24
N GLY A 175 1.41 17.21 -15.45
CA GLY A 175 0.75 17.45 -14.16
C GLY A 175 1.23 16.54 -13.04
N ASP A 176 0.58 16.67 -11.89
CA ASP A 176 0.78 15.79 -10.72
C ASP A 176 -0.13 14.56 -10.82
N THR A 177 0.17 13.72 -11.79
CA THR A 177 -0.67 12.60 -12.22
C THR A 177 0.12 11.29 -12.24
N PRO A 178 -0.54 10.14 -12.23
CA PRO A 178 0.10 8.85 -12.48
C PRO A 178 0.92 8.83 -13.78
N GLU A 179 0.42 9.45 -14.85
CA GLU A 179 1.08 9.56 -16.15
C GLU A 179 2.39 10.34 -16.05
N GLY A 180 2.40 11.45 -15.31
CA GLY A 180 3.61 12.24 -15.05
C GLY A 180 4.66 11.46 -14.27
N MET A 181 4.25 10.71 -13.26
CA MET A 181 5.16 9.83 -12.50
C MET A 181 5.74 8.73 -13.36
N VAL A 182 4.92 8.10 -14.21
CA VAL A 182 5.36 7.05 -15.15
C VAL A 182 6.34 7.62 -16.17
N GLU A 183 6.01 8.74 -16.81
CA GLU A 183 6.90 9.34 -17.82
C GLU A 183 8.24 9.79 -17.22
N SER A 184 8.23 10.36 -16.02
CA SER A 184 9.46 10.67 -15.27
C SER A 184 10.39 9.46 -15.10
N CYS A 185 9.82 8.26 -15.00
CA CYS A 185 10.59 7.01 -14.95
C CYS A 185 11.01 6.55 -16.34
N MET A 186 10.08 6.55 -17.31
CA MET A 186 10.27 6.01 -18.64
C MET A 186 11.35 6.75 -19.46
N GLU A 187 11.50 8.05 -19.25
CA GLU A 187 12.59 8.84 -19.85
C GLU A 187 13.97 8.23 -19.55
N PHE A 188 14.20 7.80 -18.33
CA PHE A 188 15.46 7.15 -17.92
C PHE A 188 15.54 5.70 -18.37
N LEU A 189 14.42 4.97 -18.37
CA LEU A 189 14.40 3.56 -18.80
C LEU A 189 14.71 3.41 -20.27
N ARG A 190 14.21 4.30 -21.13
CA ARG A 190 14.51 4.30 -22.58
C ARG A 190 16.01 4.47 -22.82
N ILE A 191 16.68 5.35 -22.04
CA ILE A 191 18.15 5.50 -22.11
C ILE A 191 18.85 4.23 -21.64
N CYS A 192 18.39 3.58 -20.58
CA CYS A 192 18.97 2.30 -20.13
C CYS A 192 18.88 1.22 -21.22
N VAL A 193 17.74 1.14 -21.92
CA VAL A 193 17.56 0.19 -23.04
C VAL A 193 18.47 0.53 -24.22
N GLU A 194 18.56 1.81 -24.60
CA GLU A 194 19.44 2.30 -25.66
C GLU A 194 20.92 1.96 -25.37
N GLU A 195 21.33 2.14 -24.12
CA GLU A 195 22.68 1.86 -23.64
C GLU A 195 22.94 0.38 -23.27
N HIS A 196 21.97 -0.50 -23.52
CA HIS A 196 22.04 -1.93 -23.15
C HIS A 196 22.38 -2.18 -21.68
N PHE A 197 21.86 -1.33 -20.77
CA PHE A 197 22.04 -1.45 -19.35
C PHE A 197 20.81 -2.10 -18.69
N THR A 198 20.96 -3.35 -18.24
CA THR A 198 19.83 -4.17 -17.74
C THR A 198 19.77 -4.31 -16.23
N ASP A 199 20.83 -3.95 -15.48
CA ASP A 199 20.86 -4.01 -14.03
C ASP A 199 20.07 -2.85 -13.38
N VAL A 200 18.78 -2.79 -13.72
CA VAL A 200 17.87 -1.71 -13.33
C VAL A 200 16.72 -2.24 -12.48
N VAL A 201 16.49 -1.60 -11.36
CA VAL A 201 15.32 -1.77 -10.49
C VAL A 201 14.50 -0.49 -10.51
N ILE A 202 13.19 -0.59 -10.45
CA ILE A 202 12.33 0.59 -10.52
C ILE A 202 11.51 0.71 -9.24
N SER A 203 11.28 1.94 -8.79
CA SER A 203 10.29 2.21 -7.75
C SER A 203 9.50 3.46 -8.03
N ILE A 204 8.19 3.38 -7.87
CA ILE A 204 7.30 4.54 -7.76
C ILE A 204 6.68 4.49 -6.37
N LYS A 205 6.76 5.60 -5.66
CA LYS A 205 6.26 5.70 -4.28
C LYS A 205 5.40 6.94 -4.10
N ALA A 206 4.36 6.78 -3.30
CA ALA A 206 3.51 7.84 -2.81
C ALA A 206 3.03 7.53 -1.39
N SER A 207 2.63 8.53 -0.63
CA SER A 207 1.96 8.40 0.67
C SER A 207 0.50 7.97 0.52
N ASN A 208 -0.12 8.33 -0.61
CA ASN A 208 -1.46 7.88 -1.00
C ASN A 208 -1.37 6.49 -1.65
N THR A 209 -1.94 5.49 -0.98
CA THR A 209 -1.91 4.08 -1.41
C THR A 209 -2.59 3.87 -2.76
N VAL A 210 -3.69 4.56 -3.02
CA VAL A 210 -4.46 4.45 -4.28
C VAL A 210 -3.64 5.00 -5.45
N VAL A 211 -3.03 6.17 -5.29
CA VAL A 211 -2.15 6.78 -6.31
C VAL A 211 -0.97 5.86 -6.58
N MET A 212 -0.32 5.34 -5.53
CA MET A 212 0.84 4.46 -5.66
C MET A 212 0.50 3.21 -6.47
N VAL A 213 -0.59 2.52 -6.14
CA VAL A 213 -0.99 1.27 -6.81
C VAL A 213 -1.39 1.52 -8.26
N LYS A 214 -2.24 2.52 -8.53
CA LYS A 214 -2.63 2.89 -9.90
C LYS A 214 -1.41 3.25 -10.77
N THR A 215 -0.47 4.02 -10.22
CA THR A 215 0.74 4.43 -10.95
C THR A 215 1.65 3.25 -11.25
N VAL A 216 1.84 2.31 -10.32
CA VAL A 216 2.66 1.11 -10.57
C VAL A 216 2.01 0.20 -11.61
N ARG A 217 0.68 0.02 -11.55
CA ARG A 217 -0.06 -0.72 -12.59
C ARG A 217 0.13 -0.10 -13.96
N LEU A 218 0.00 1.23 -14.06
CA LEU A 218 0.21 1.98 -15.30
C LEU A 218 1.66 1.85 -15.80
N LEU A 219 2.65 1.98 -14.91
CA LEU A 219 4.06 1.79 -15.27
C LEU A 219 4.31 0.41 -15.89
N VAL A 220 3.77 -0.64 -15.28
CA VAL A 220 3.92 -2.01 -15.81
C VAL A 220 3.32 -2.12 -17.19
N ALA A 221 2.12 -1.59 -17.42
CA ALA A 221 1.47 -1.62 -18.72
C ALA A 221 2.29 -0.87 -19.80
N VAL A 222 2.83 0.30 -19.47
CA VAL A 222 3.67 1.07 -20.39
C VAL A 222 5.00 0.36 -20.66
N MET A 223 5.64 -0.21 -19.64
CA MET A 223 6.87 -1.01 -19.84
C MET A 223 6.63 -2.21 -20.75
N GLU A 224 5.53 -2.94 -20.56
CA GLU A 224 5.18 -4.10 -21.39
C GLU A 224 4.94 -3.69 -22.85
N GLN A 225 4.28 -2.55 -23.09
CA GLN A 225 4.10 -2.00 -24.45
C GLN A 225 5.43 -1.66 -25.13
N GLU A 226 6.42 -1.20 -24.37
CA GLU A 226 7.77 -0.87 -24.87
C GLU A 226 8.75 -2.07 -24.76
N GLY A 227 8.28 -3.27 -24.43
CA GLY A 227 9.08 -4.50 -24.37
C GLY A 227 10.04 -4.59 -23.19
N MET A 228 9.74 -3.89 -22.09
CA MET A 228 10.56 -3.85 -20.89
C MET A 228 9.97 -4.74 -19.78
N SER A 229 10.84 -5.45 -19.06
CA SER A 229 10.45 -6.33 -17.94
C SER A 229 11.27 -6.10 -16.68
N PHE A 230 11.67 -4.88 -16.40
CA PHE A 230 12.48 -4.54 -15.22
C PHE A 230 11.76 -4.87 -13.90
N PRO A 231 12.50 -5.34 -12.88
CA PRO A 231 11.95 -5.65 -11.57
C PRO A 231 11.57 -4.40 -10.78
N LEU A 232 10.59 -4.57 -9.89
CA LEU A 232 9.97 -3.50 -9.11
C LEU A 232 10.34 -3.59 -7.63
N HIS A 233 10.67 -2.43 -7.05
CA HIS A 233 10.76 -2.21 -5.62
C HIS A 233 9.53 -1.46 -5.13
N LEU A 234 8.72 -2.09 -4.28
CA LEU A 234 7.48 -1.52 -3.77
C LEU A 234 7.66 -0.90 -2.38
N GLY A 235 6.89 0.14 -2.11
CA GLY A 235 6.80 0.75 -0.79
C GLY A 235 5.82 1.92 -0.79
N VAL A 236 5.09 2.06 0.32
CA VAL A 236 4.29 3.24 0.63
C VAL A 236 5.19 4.20 1.40
N THR A 237 5.30 5.46 0.99
CA THR A 237 6.05 6.47 1.74
C THR A 237 5.21 7.02 2.88
N GLU A 238 5.88 7.45 3.95
CA GLU A 238 5.25 8.14 5.08
C GLU A 238 4.02 7.39 5.64
N ALA A 239 4.12 6.07 5.73
CA ALA A 239 3.01 5.21 6.16
C ALA A 239 2.61 5.44 7.63
N GLY A 240 3.52 5.96 8.44
CA GLY A 240 3.30 6.21 9.86
C GLY A 240 3.90 5.14 10.76
N ASP A 241 3.46 5.14 12.01
CA ASP A 241 3.89 4.20 13.06
C ASP A 241 2.74 3.27 13.47
N GLY A 242 3.07 2.27 14.29
CA GLY A 242 2.10 1.36 14.90
C GLY A 242 1.20 0.66 13.88
N GLU A 243 -0.10 0.64 14.17
CA GLU A 243 -1.09 -0.01 13.31
C GLU A 243 -1.24 0.68 11.95
N ASP A 244 -1.20 2.02 11.91
CA ASP A 244 -1.41 2.78 10.67
C ASP A 244 -0.32 2.48 9.64
N GLY A 245 0.94 2.44 10.07
CA GLY A 245 2.06 2.10 9.20
C GLY A 245 1.96 0.68 8.63
N ARG A 246 1.55 -0.27 9.47
CA ARG A 246 1.36 -1.68 9.08
C ARG A 246 0.20 -1.84 8.10
N ILE A 247 -0.95 -1.26 8.41
CA ILE A 247 -2.17 -1.33 7.59
C ILE A 247 -1.94 -0.65 6.24
N LYS A 248 -1.42 0.58 6.20
CA LYS A 248 -1.14 1.30 4.95
C LYS A 248 -0.15 0.55 4.06
N SER A 249 0.96 0.08 4.64
CA SER A 249 1.97 -0.68 3.90
C SER A 249 1.40 -2.00 3.37
N ALA A 250 0.69 -2.75 4.21
CA ALA A 250 0.11 -4.03 3.81
C ALA A 250 -0.99 -3.86 2.75
N LEU A 251 -1.81 -2.81 2.84
CA LEU A 251 -2.84 -2.50 1.85
C LEU A 251 -2.22 -2.16 0.48
N GLY A 252 -1.30 -1.19 0.43
CA GLY A 252 -0.73 -0.73 -0.83
C GLY A 252 0.23 -1.73 -1.46
N ILE A 253 1.21 -2.23 -0.70
CA ILE A 253 2.17 -3.23 -1.18
C ILE A 253 1.45 -4.56 -1.44
N GLY A 254 0.55 -4.98 -0.53
CA GLY A 254 -0.21 -6.22 -0.65
C GLY A 254 -1.10 -6.26 -1.88
N ALA A 255 -1.72 -5.14 -2.27
CA ALA A 255 -2.51 -5.05 -3.51
C ALA A 255 -1.65 -5.38 -4.74
N LEU A 256 -0.48 -4.75 -4.87
CA LEU A 256 0.44 -4.99 -5.99
C LEU A 256 1.05 -6.39 -5.97
N LEU A 257 1.50 -6.86 -4.81
CA LEU A 257 1.99 -8.25 -4.68
C LEU A 257 0.92 -9.26 -5.05
N SER A 258 -0.35 -9.01 -4.70
CA SER A 258 -1.49 -9.87 -5.05
C SER A 258 -1.79 -9.87 -6.55
N ASP A 259 -1.49 -8.79 -7.25
CA ASP A 259 -1.51 -8.69 -8.71
C ASP A 259 -0.27 -9.37 -9.36
N GLY A 260 0.62 -9.96 -8.56
CA GLY A 260 1.86 -10.57 -9.02
C GLY A 260 3.00 -9.58 -9.29
N LEU A 261 2.84 -8.32 -8.90
CA LEU A 261 3.79 -7.23 -9.14
C LEU A 261 4.67 -7.01 -7.90
N GLY A 262 5.99 -7.00 -8.09
CA GLY A 262 6.96 -6.67 -7.05
C GLY A 262 8.02 -7.75 -6.81
N ASP A 263 9.27 -7.33 -6.75
CA ASP A 263 10.45 -8.17 -6.60
C ASP A 263 11.22 -7.87 -5.33
N THR A 264 11.09 -6.66 -4.82
CA THR A 264 11.60 -6.25 -3.51
C THR A 264 10.64 -5.26 -2.87
N ILE A 265 10.57 -5.28 -1.54
CA ILE A 265 9.67 -4.40 -0.79
C ILE A 265 10.40 -3.72 0.38
N ARG A 266 9.89 -2.53 0.73
CA ARG A 266 10.18 -1.87 2.00
C ARG A 266 8.88 -1.42 2.64
N VAL A 267 8.60 -1.92 3.83
CA VAL A 267 7.61 -1.34 4.73
C VAL A 267 8.28 -0.13 5.40
N SER A 268 7.64 1.04 5.34
CA SER A 268 8.18 2.27 5.95
C SER A 268 7.44 2.57 7.24
N LEU A 269 8.10 2.33 8.37
CA LEU A 269 7.55 2.61 9.71
C LEU A 269 8.32 3.75 10.36
N SER A 270 7.60 4.64 11.07
CA SER A 270 8.21 5.66 11.93
C SER A 270 8.66 5.03 13.26
N GLU A 271 9.47 3.98 13.15
CA GLU A 271 10.00 3.14 14.23
C GLU A 271 11.48 2.81 13.93
N ALA A 272 12.13 2.02 14.78
CA ALA A 272 13.49 1.55 14.51
C ALA A 272 13.56 0.77 13.18
N PRO A 273 14.57 1.02 12.33
CA PRO A 273 14.63 0.43 10.97
C PRO A 273 14.55 -1.10 10.92
N GLU A 274 15.10 -1.79 11.93
CA GLU A 274 15.03 -3.24 12.04
C GLU A 274 13.60 -3.77 12.26
N ALA A 275 12.70 -2.97 12.82
CA ALA A 275 11.29 -3.34 13.02
C ALA A 275 10.50 -3.46 11.70
N GLU A 276 10.96 -2.81 10.62
CA GLU A 276 10.34 -2.90 9.29
C GLU A 276 10.44 -4.33 8.70
N ILE A 277 11.51 -5.05 9.01
CA ILE A 277 11.88 -6.32 8.35
C ILE A 277 10.88 -7.45 8.65
N PRO A 278 10.54 -7.75 9.91
CA PRO A 278 9.55 -8.79 10.21
C PRO A 278 8.18 -8.51 9.56
N VAL A 279 7.74 -7.26 9.57
CA VAL A 279 6.46 -6.85 8.95
C VAL A 279 6.49 -7.08 7.43
N ALA A 280 7.58 -6.66 6.77
CA ALA A 280 7.75 -6.86 5.33
C ALA A 280 7.81 -8.36 4.97
N ARG A 281 8.51 -9.18 5.76
CA ARG A 281 8.61 -10.61 5.54
C ARG A 281 7.25 -11.30 5.69
N LYS A 282 6.53 -11.01 6.79
CA LYS A 282 5.17 -11.54 7.01
C LYS A 282 4.24 -11.23 5.83
N LEU A 283 4.28 -10.00 5.31
CA LEU A 283 3.48 -9.59 4.17
C LEU A 283 3.86 -10.36 2.90
N ALA A 284 5.14 -10.41 2.56
CA ALA A 284 5.62 -11.11 1.36
C ALA A 284 5.27 -12.60 1.41
N ASP A 285 5.56 -13.27 2.52
CA ASP A 285 5.30 -14.70 2.70
C ASP A 285 3.80 -15.02 2.65
N TYR A 286 2.95 -14.17 3.25
CA TYR A 286 1.51 -14.33 3.19
C TYR A 286 0.96 -14.32 1.76
N ILE A 287 1.44 -13.41 0.92
CA ILE A 287 0.99 -13.35 -0.47
C ILE A 287 1.54 -14.53 -1.29
N VAL A 288 2.81 -14.89 -1.09
CA VAL A 288 3.44 -15.99 -1.84
C VAL A 288 2.76 -17.35 -1.56
N GLN A 289 2.15 -17.55 -0.40
CA GLN A 289 1.37 -18.76 -0.08
C GLN A 289 0.19 -19.00 -1.03
N ARG A 290 -0.25 -17.99 -1.79
CA ARG A 290 -1.29 -18.12 -2.81
C ARG A 290 -0.84 -18.88 -4.06
N ARG A 291 0.46 -19.14 -4.23
CA ARG A 291 0.97 -19.91 -5.37
C ARG A 291 0.32 -21.28 -5.45
N ASN A 292 0.10 -21.74 -6.68
CA ASN A 292 -0.46 -23.08 -6.96
C ASN A 292 -1.86 -23.34 -6.36
N HIS A 293 -2.63 -22.27 -6.11
CA HIS A 293 -4.02 -22.41 -5.69
C HIS A 293 -4.86 -23.06 -6.81
N PRO A 294 -6.01 -23.69 -6.48
CA PRO A 294 -6.96 -24.16 -7.50
C PRO A 294 -7.37 -23.03 -8.46
N TYR A 295 -7.57 -23.36 -9.73
CA TYR A 295 -7.93 -22.37 -10.74
C TYR A 295 -9.31 -21.76 -10.50
N ILE A 296 -9.42 -20.44 -10.61
CA ILE A 296 -10.65 -19.68 -10.48
C ILE A 296 -11.11 -19.26 -11.89
N PRO A 297 -12.26 -19.78 -12.40
CA PRO A 297 -12.73 -19.52 -13.75
C PRO A 297 -13.50 -18.17 -13.85
N GLY A 298 -12.87 -17.07 -13.45
CA GLY A 298 -13.47 -15.73 -13.53
C GLY A 298 -13.45 -15.14 -14.95
N ALA A 299 -14.39 -14.22 -15.23
CA ALA A 299 -14.43 -13.44 -16.45
C ALA A 299 -14.48 -11.94 -16.13
N VAL A 300 -13.56 -11.17 -16.70
CA VAL A 300 -13.47 -9.72 -16.45
C VAL A 300 -14.68 -9.02 -17.06
N ALA A 301 -15.33 -8.16 -16.27
CA ALA A 301 -16.45 -7.35 -16.75
C ALA A 301 -15.96 -6.29 -17.75
N PRO A 302 -16.64 -6.09 -18.89
CA PRO A 302 -16.19 -5.19 -19.95
C PRO A 302 -16.03 -3.73 -19.51
N GLU A 303 -16.82 -3.27 -18.54
CA GLU A 303 -16.76 -1.92 -17.99
C GLU A 303 -15.63 -1.71 -16.99
N PHE A 304 -15.01 -2.77 -16.51
CA PHE A 304 -13.92 -2.65 -15.52
C PHE A 304 -12.61 -2.18 -16.14
N GLN A 305 -12.05 -1.12 -15.58
CA GLN A 305 -10.78 -0.53 -16.04
C GLN A 305 -9.67 -0.77 -15.00
N TYR A 306 -8.83 -1.78 -15.22
CA TYR A 306 -7.78 -2.18 -14.27
C TYR A 306 -6.78 -1.06 -13.92
N LEU A 307 -6.42 -0.23 -14.89
CA LEU A 307 -5.45 0.87 -14.70
C LEU A 307 -6.07 2.10 -14.03
N SER A 308 -7.37 2.30 -14.21
CA SER A 308 -8.12 3.43 -13.68
C SER A 308 -9.48 2.97 -13.14
N PRO A 309 -9.48 2.07 -12.14
CA PRO A 309 -10.75 1.51 -11.66
C PRO A 309 -11.60 2.60 -11.00
N GLU A 310 -12.88 2.56 -11.34
CA GLU A 310 -13.93 3.36 -10.72
C GLU A 310 -14.74 2.50 -9.74
N ARG A 311 -15.45 3.17 -8.83
CA ARG A 311 -16.33 2.46 -7.90
C ARG A 311 -17.43 1.75 -8.66
N ARG A 312 -17.62 0.46 -8.38
CA ARG A 312 -18.71 -0.34 -8.92
C ARG A 312 -20.06 0.31 -8.58
N ALA A 313 -20.90 0.52 -9.60
CA ALA A 313 -22.23 1.05 -9.40
C ALA A 313 -23.12 0.01 -8.69
N THR A 314 -23.64 0.37 -7.51
CA THR A 314 -24.51 -0.47 -6.70
C THR A 314 -25.81 0.26 -6.33
N THR A 315 -26.85 -0.47 -6.00
CA THR A 315 -28.10 0.09 -5.47
C THR A 315 -27.91 0.45 -4.00
N ALA A 316 -28.33 1.63 -3.59
CA ALA A 316 -28.32 1.97 -2.17
C ALA A 316 -29.39 1.17 -1.42
N VAL A 317 -28.99 0.39 -0.43
CA VAL A 317 -29.86 -0.33 0.50
C VAL A 317 -29.62 0.24 1.89
N ARG A 318 -30.51 1.13 2.34
CA ARG A 318 -30.30 1.97 3.52
C ARG A 318 -28.98 2.77 3.38
N ASN A 319 -28.02 2.55 4.28
CA ASN A 319 -26.70 3.19 4.26
C ASN A 319 -25.59 2.32 3.63
N ILE A 320 -25.95 1.27 2.86
CA ILE A 320 -24.97 0.37 2.21
C ILE A 320 -25.10 0.51 0.69
N GLY A 321 -23.98 0.62 -0.01
CA GLY A 321 -23.95 0.75 -1.48
C GLY A 321 -24.36 2.12 -2.00
N GLY A 322 -24.49 2.27 -3.30
CA GLY A 322 -24.68 3.55 -3.96
C GLY A 322 -23.55 4.53 -3.65
N GLU A 323 -23.91 5.76 -3.32
CA GLU A 323 -22.96 6.82 -2.93
C GLU A 323 -22.60 6.80 -1.43
N ASN A 324 -23.12 5.83 -0.66
CA ASN A 324 -22.82 5.75 0.75
C ASN A 324 -21.36 5.36 0.99
N LEU A 325 -20.80 5.75 2.15
CA LEU A 325 -19.50 5.27 2.59
C LEU A 325 -19.56 3.76 2.88
N PRO A 326 -18.49 3.01 2.61
CA PRO A 326 -18.45 1.60 2.95
C PRO A 326 -18.68 1.35 4.44
N VAL A 327 -19.51 0.36 4.76
CA VAL A 327 -19.86 0.04 6.14
C VAL A 327 -18.85 -0.90 6.80
N VAL A 328 -18.78 -0.84 8.13
CA VAL A 328 -18.09 -1.82 8.97
C VAL A 328 -19.10 -2.70 9.65
N VAL A 329 -19.00 -4.01 9.43
CA VAL A 329 -19.77 -5.04 10.13
C VAL A 329 -18.85 -5.72 11.13
N ALA A 330 -19.24 -5.73 12.42
CA ALA A 330 -18.56 -6.46 13.47
C ALA A 330 -19.28 -7.79 13.77
N ALA A 331 -18.61 -8.75 14.40
CA ALA A 331 -19.23 -9.95 14.95
C ALA A 331 -19.17 -9.93 16.48
N ARG A 332 -20.27 -10.34 17.13
CA ARG A 332 -20.38 -10.50 18.58
C ARG A 332 -21.21 -11.75 18.89
N LEU A 333 -20.60 -12.92 18.66
CA LEU A 333 -21.28 -14.21 18.80
C LEU A 333 -21.35 -14.70 20.25
N ASP A 334 -20.53 -14.13 21.13
CA ASP A 334 -20.48 -14.43 22.56
C ASP A 334 -21.33 -13.48 23.42
N GLY A 335 -22.01 -12.52 22.78
CA GLY A 335 -22.83 -11.53 23.46
C GLY A 335 -22.05 -10.35 24.08
N ASN A 336 -20.73 -10.30 23.93
CA ASN A 336 -19.92 -9.18 24.42
C ASN A 336 -20.13 -7.94 23.54
N MET A 337 -20.85 -6.93 24.07
CA MET A 337 -21.15 -5.67 23.37
C MET A 337 -20.20 -4.53 23.76
N ASP A 338 -18.95 -4.86 24.08
CA ASP A 338 -17.92 -3.86 24.36
C ASP A 338 -17.31 -3.33 23.08
N PHE A 339 -17.43 -2.02 22.82
CA PHE A 339 -16.95 -1.35 21.63
C PHE A 339 -16.01 -0.19 21.98
N ASN A 340 -15.14 0.15 21.05
CA ASN A 340 -14.39 1.40 21.12
C ASN A 340 -15.33 2.54 20.68
N PRO A 341 -15.63 3.54 21.53
CA PRO A 341 -16.57 4.62 21.18
C PRO A 341 -16.16 5.43 19.94
N GLN A 342 -14.88 5.44 19.60
CA GLN A 342 -14.38 6.12 18.40
C GLN A 342 -14.64 5.33 17.11
N PHE A 343 -14.75 3.99 17.22
CA PHE A 343 -14.85 3.06 16.09
C PHE A 343 -16.09 2.17 16.26
N MET A 344 -17.26 2.79 16.36
CA MET A 344 -18.53 2.07 16.44
C MET A 344 -18.87 1.45 15.07
N PRO A 345 -19.06 0.12 15.00
CA PRO A 345 -19.48 -0.53 13.76
C PRO A 345 -20.88 -0.07 13.34
N ASP A 346 -21.14 -0.08 12.03
CA ASP A 346 -22.47 0.26 11.50
C ASP A 346 -23.48 -0.86 11.74
N TYR A 347 -23.01 -2.11 11.68
CA TYR A 347 -23.79 -3.32 11.92
C TYR A 347 -23.04 -4.30 12.80
N VAL A 348 -23.78 -5.05 13.59
CA VAL A 348 -23.22 -6.12 14.46
C VAL A 348 -23.92 -7.43 14.16
N TYR A 349 -23.18 -8.41 13.65
CA TYR A 349 -23.68 -9.77 13.47
C TYR A 349 -23.60 -10.52 14.79
N VAL A 350 -24.75 -10.95 15.29
CA VAL A 350 -24.92 -11.64 16.59
C VAL A 350 -25.27 -13.13 16.44
N GLY A 351 -25.34 -13.63 15.19
CA GLY A 351 -25.70 -15.02 14.90
C GLY A 351 -27.11 -15.35 15.37
N ARG A 352 -27.22 -16.12 16.44
CA ARG A 352 -28.51 -16.66 16.87
C ARG A 352 -29.11 -15.98 18.11
N GLN A 353 -28.38 -15.07 18.77
CA GLN A 353 -28.82 -14.49 20.02
C GLN A 353 -28.63 -12.98 20.06
N LEU A 354 -29.73 -12.25 20.20
CA LEU A 354 -29.70 -10.83 20.46
C LEU A 354 -29.14 -10.54 21.84
N PRO A 355 -28.45 -9.41 22.05
CA PRO A 355 -27.97 -9.01 23.35
C PRO A 355 -29.16 -8.72 24.30
N GLU A 356 -29.01 -9.04 25.58
CA GLU A 356 -30.03 -8.76 26.60
C GLU A 356 -30.36 -7.26 26.72
N SER A 357 -29.36 -6.42 26.50
CA SER A 357 -29.46 -4.96 26.49
C SER A 357 -28.93 -4.39 25.19
N PRO A 358 -29.79 -4.23 24.17
CA PRO A 358 -29.39 -3.61 22.88
C PRO A 358 -28.87 -2.19 23.09
N ILE A 359 -27.77 -1.86 22.40
CA ILE A 359 -27.18 -0.52 22.44
C ILE A 359 -27.93 0.37 21.46
N GLU A 360 -28.33 1.55 21.91
CA GLU A 360 -29.00 2.54 21.07
C GLU A 360 -28.11 2.95 19.87
N GLY A 361 -28.69 3.00 18.68
CA GLY A 361 -28.00 3.38 17.44
C GLY A 361 -27.29 2.22 16.74
N ILE A 362 -27.08 1.07 17.36
CA ILE A 362 -26.52 -0.13 16.70
C ILE A 362 -27.61 -0.86 15.92
N GLN A 363 -27.25 -1.31 14.72
CA GLN A 363 -28.05 -2.19 13.86
C GLN A 363 -27.53 -3.63 14.01
N TYR A 364 -28.41 -4.57 14.34
CA TYR A 364 -28.04 -5.97 14.57
C TYR A 364 -28.40 -6.83 13.35
N ILE A 365 -27.54 -7.78 13.03
CA ILE A 365 -27.77 -8.80 12.03
C ILE A 365 -27.95 -10.13 12.77
N ILE A 366 -29.10 -10.79 12.57
CA ILE A 366 -29.44 -12.07 13.19
C ILE A 366 -29.75 -13.12 12.10
N ASP A 367 -29.51 -14.40 12.40
CA ASP A 367 -29.85 -15.49 11.47
C ASP A 367 -31.33 -15.42 11.09
N ALA A 368 -31.62 -15.59 9.80
CA ALA A 368 -32.94 -15.33 9.23
C ALA A 368 -34.08 -16.18 9.81
N ASP A 369 -33.76 -17.41 10.28
CA ASP A 369 -34.72 -18.29 10.94
C ASP A 369 -35.18 -17.81 12.32
N LEU A 370 -34.49 -16.83 12.90
CA LEU A 370 -34.82 -16.22 14.21
C LEU A 370 -35.29 -14.77 14.08
N TRP A 371 -35.33 -14.24 12.86
CA TRP A 371 -35.80 -12.88 12.66
C TRP A 371 -37.32 -12.81 12.62
N GLU A 372 -37.91 -12.04 13.53
CA GLU A 372 -39.36 -11.85 13.70
C GLU A 372 -39.79 -10.37 13.49
N GLY A 373 -38.89 -9.54 12.93
CA GLY A 373 -39.14 -8.11 12.76
C GLY A 373 -38.80 -7.26 14.00
N GLN A 374 -37.93 -7.74 14.85
CA GLN A 374 -37.45 -6.99 16.03
C GLN A 374 -36.82 -5.65 15.62
N ALA A 375 -36.98 -4.63 16.43
CA ALA A 375 -36.48 -3.30 16.15
C ALA A 375 -34.95 -3.29 15.97
N ASN A 376 -34.47 -2.54 14.99
CA ASN A 376 -33.03 -2.42 14.65
C ASN A 376 -32.34 -3.75 14.33
N THR A 377 -33.09 -4.73 13.83
CA THR A 377 -32.56 -6.04 13.43
C THR A 377 -32.81 -6.36 11.98
N TRP A 378 -31.90 -7.09 11.37
CA TRP A 378 -31.93 -7.45 9.95
C TRP A 378 -31.59 -8.93 9.78
N PRO A 379 -32.34 -9.67 8.90
CA PRO A 379 -32.10 -11.09 8.72
C PRO A 379 -30.88 -11.37 7.86
N ALA A 380 -30.12 -12.37 8.24
CA ALA A 380 -29.01 -12.93 7.49
C ALA A 380 -29.38 -14.32 6.94
N PHE A 381 -29.40 -14.45 5.64
CA PHE A 381 -29.68 -15.69 4.90
C PHE A 381 -28.38 -16.37 4.47
N LYS A 382 -28.39 -17.66 4.34
CA LYS A 382 -27.38 -18.47 3.64
C LYS A 382 -27.84 -18.78 2.21
N GLY A 383 -26.93 -19.17 1.34
CA GLY A 383 -27.23 -19.40 -0.07
C GLY A 383 -28.43 -20.32 -0.32
N GLU A 384 -28.53 -21.42 0.43
CA GLU A 384 -29.66 -22.37 0.36
C GLU A 384 -31.00 -21.80 0.84
N GLN A 385 -31.00 -20.68 1.54
CA GLN A 385 -32.21 -20.02 2.06
C GLN A 385 -32.76 -18.94 1.08
N LEU A 386 -32.16 -18.78 -0.10
CA LEU A 386 -32.62 -17.80 -1.11
C LEU A 386 -34.14 -17.87 -1.38
N PRO A 387 -34.79 -19.05 -1.50
CA PRO A 387 -36.23 -19.13 -1.75
C PRO A 387 -37.09 -18.46 -0.65
N PHE A 388 -36.58 -18.32 0.56
CA PHE A 388 -37.31 -17.71 1.67
C PHE A 388 -37.18 -16.17 1.70
N ILE A 389 -36.27 -15.59 0.93
CA ILE A 389 -36.06 -14.14 0.87
C ILE A 389 -37.34 -13.41 0.42
N SER A 390 -38.06 -13.95 -0.56
CA SER A 390 -39.31 -13.36 -1.06
C SER A 390 -40.43 -13.29 -0.03
N GLY A 391 -40.45 -14.20 0.94
CA GLY A 391 -41.43 -14.19 2.03
C GLY A 391 -41.06 -13.25 3.19
N CYS A 392 -39.86 -12.72 3.21
CA CYS A 392 -39.38 -11.87 4.29
C CYS A 392 -39.68 -10.39 4.02
N SER A 393 -40.33 -9.72 4.96
CA SER A 393 -40.76 -8.31 4.84
C SER A 393 -39.68 -7.30 5.17
N ALA A 394 -38.46 -7.72 5.55
CA ALA A 394 -37.36 -6.82 5.88
C ALA A 394 -36.95 -5.96 4.68
N SER A 395 -36.74 -4.66 4.89
CA SER A 395 -36.27 -3.72 3.86
C SER A 395 -34.76 -3.77 3.62
N LEU A 396 -34.04 -4.50 4.43
CA LEU A 396 -32.62 -4.83 4.28
C LEU A 396 -32.45 -6.30 4.65
N LYS A 397 -31.81 -7.05 3.78
CA LYS A 397 -31.54 -8.49 3.98
C LYS A 397 -30.08 -8.76 3.65
N PHE A 398 -29.41 -9.54 4.44
CA PHE A 398 -28.04 -9.98 4.16
C PHE A 398 -28.08 -11.41 3.62
N LEU A 399 -27.30 -11.67 2.56
CA LEU A 399 -27.14 -13.01 1.99
C LEU A 399 -25.66 -13.39 1.97
N PHE A 400 -25.28 -14.37 2.77
CA PHE A 400 -23.94 -14.95 2.75
C PHE A 400 -23.78 -15.83 1.51
N ILE A 401 -22.76 -15.52 0.69
CA ILE A 401 -22.56 -16.18 -0.59
C ILE A 401 -21.07 -16.38 -0.90
N THR A 402 -20.75 -17.50 -1.55
CA THR A 402 -19.44 -17.78 -2.15
C THR A 402 -19.50 -17.56 -3.66
N TYR A 403 -18.34 -17.45 -4.31
CA TYR A 403 -18.28 -17.37 -5.78
C TYR A 403 -18.99 -18.55 -6.44
N MET A 404 -18.72 -19.77 -6.00
CA MET A 404 -19.39 -20.98 -6.52
C MET A 404 -20.89 -21.05 -6.17
N GLY A 405 -21.30 -20.36 -5.10
CA GLY A 405 -22.72 -20.27 -4.72
C GLY A 405 -23.51 -19.27 -5.56
N LEU A 406 -22.86 -18.40 -6.32
CA LEU A 406 -23.51 -17.45 -7.25
C LEU A 406 -23.85 -18.16 -8.57
N ASN A 407 -24.75 -19.14 -8.51
CA ASN A 407 -25.24 -19.91 -9.65
C ASN A 407 -26.41 -19.22 -10.35
N ASP A 408 -26.88 -19.79 -11.48
CA ASP A 408 -27.94 -19.21 -12.30
C ASP A 408 -29.25 -18.99 -11.53
N GLU A 409 -29.61 -19.86 -10.58
CA GLU A 409 -30.81 -19.74 -9.74
C GLU A 409 -30.70 -18.54 -8.81
N VAL A 410 -29.54 -18.38 -8.16
CA VAL A 410 -29.26 -17.22 -7.28
C VAL A 410 -29.23 -15.93 -8.09
N ILE A 411 -28.59 -15.91 -9.24
CA ILE A 411 -28.55 -14.77 -10.15
C ILE A 411 -29.97 -14.36 -10.56
N ALA A 412 -30.78 -15.32 -10.98
CA ALA A 412 -32.18 -15.08 -11.35
C ALA A 412 -33.00 -14.53 -10.18
N GLY A 413 -32.80 -15.06 -8.98
CA GLY A 413 -33.48 -14.58 -7.77
C GLY A 413 -33.09 -13.15 -7.39
N LEU A 414 -31.80 -12.82 -7.44
CA LEU A 414 -31.28 -11.51 -7.08
C LEU A 414 -31.78 -10.37 -7.99
N LYS A 415 -32.14 -10.66 -9.25
CA LYS A 415 -32.75 -9.70 -10.16
C LYS A 415 -34.07 -9.12 -9.63
N TYR A 416 -34.78 -9.87 -8.77
CA TYR A 416 -36.03 -9.43 -8.13
C TYR A 416 -35.85 -8.88 -6.71
N HIS A 417 -34.63 -8.93 -6.17
CA HIS A 417 -34.32 -8.57 -4.78
C HIS A 417 -33.20 -7.53 -4.68
N PRO A 418 -33.40 -6.30 -5.15
CA PRO A 418 -32.38 -5.24 -5.07
C PRO A 418 -32.08 -4.80 -3.62
N GLU A 419 -32.97 -5.14 -2.67
CA GLU A 419 -32.79 -4.86 -1.23
C GLU A 419 -31.84 -5.83 -0.52
N VAL A 420 -31.31 -6.82 -1.22
CA VAL A 420 -30.36 -7.78 -0.66
C VAL A 420 -28.94 -7.24 -0.75
N VAL A 421 -28.25 -7.21 0.39
CA VAL A 421 -26.82 -6.97 0.51
C VAL A 421 -26.09 -8.31 0.53
N LEU A 422 -25.15 -8.51 -0.37
CA LEU A 422 -24.36 -9.73 -0.45
C LEU A 422 -23.19 -9.67 0.53
N VAL A 423 -23.03 -10.70 1.34
CA VAL A 423 -21.87 -10.91 2.21
C VAL A 423 -21.00 -11.98 1.56
N ALA A 424 -20.01 -11.53 0.81
CA ALA A 424 -19.10 -12.43 0.11
C ALA A 424 -18.17 -13.13 1.08
N GLN A 425 -18.11 -14.46 1.00
CA GLN A 425 -17.22 -15.29 1.82
C GLN A 425 -16.41 -16.24 0.93
N SER A 426 -15.20 -16.58 1.38
CA SER A 426 -14.30 -17.47 0.65
C SER A 426 -13.43 -18.28 1.60
N ASN A 427 -13.31 -19.57 1.33
CA ASN A 427 -12.34 -20.47 1.94
C ASN A 427 -11.20 -20.84 0.98
N HIS A 428 -11.16 -20.18 -0.19
CA HIS A 428 -10.15 -20.44 -1.20
C HIS A 428 -8.76 -19.91 -0.75
N PRO A 429 -7.64 -20.59 -1.04
CA PRO A 429 -6.30 -20.11 -0.71
C PRO A 429 -6.01 -18.72 -1.30
N ASN A 430 -6.51 -18.44 -2.51
CA ASN A 430 -6.53 -17.10 -3.11
C ASN A 430 -7.92 -16.48 -3.01
N ARG A 431 -8.34 -16.10 -1.78
CA ARG A 431 -9.65 -15.50 -1.53
C ARG A 431 -9.89 -14.21 -2.30
N LEU A 432 -8.85 -13.40 -2.52
CA LEU A 432 -8.94 -12.19 -3.33
C LEU A 432 -9.43 -12.50 -4.75
N GLY A 433 -8.89 -13.54 -5.38
CA GLY A 433 -9.28 -13.96 -6.72
C GLY A 433 -10.76 -14.37 -6.79
N GLU A 434 -11.25 -15.12 -5.79
CA GLU A 434 -12.69 -15.49 -5.73
C GLU A 434 -13.58 -14.27 -5.49
N TYR A 435 -13.18 -13.32 -4.64
CA TYR A 435 -13.94 -12.09 -4.41
C TYR A 435 -14.00 -11.22 -5.67
N ARG A 436 -12.89 -11.09 -6.39
CA ARG A 436 -12.87 -10.43 -7.70
C ARG A 436 -13.78 -11.16 -8.70
N ALA A 437 -13.69 -12.48 -8.79
CA ALA A 437 -14.52 -13.28 -9.70
C ALA A 437 -16.02 -13.10 -9.39
N LEU A 438 -16.41 -13.14 -8.10
CA LEU A 438 -17.78 -12.89 -7.67
C LEU A 438 -18.25 -11.48 -8.06
N ALA A 439 -17.46 -10.44 -7.78
CA ALA A 439 -17.81 -9.07 -8.12
C ALA A 439 -17.95 -8.85 -9.64
N HIS A 440 -17.02 -9.41 -10.42
CA HIS A 440 -17.09 -9.33 -11.89
C HIS A 440 -18.26 -10.12 -12.47
N GLN A 441 -18.62 -11.27 -11.89
CA GLN A 441 -19.82 -12.00 -12.31
C GLN A 441 -21.09 -11.19 -12.04
N LEU A 442 -21.20 -10.51 -10.88
CA LEU A 442 -22.31 -9.60 -10.61
C LEU A 442 -22.40 -8.47 -11.65
N MET A 443 -21.27 -7.90 -12.04
CA MET A 443 -21.20 -6.86 -13.08
C MET A 443 -21.64 -7.44 -14.43
N ASN A 444 -21.11 -8.57 -14.86
CA ASN A 444 -21.47 -9.25 -16.10
C ASN A 444 -22.97 -9.57 -16.20
N GLU A 445 -23.62 -9.87 -15.06
CA GLU A 445 -25.06 -10.14 -14.97
C GLU A 445 -25.92 -8.89 -14.76
N GLY A 446 -25.30 -7.69 -14.68
CA GLY A 446 -25.99 -6.41 -14.44
C GLY A 446 -26.59 -6.30 -13.04
N LEU A 447 -26.11 -7.09 -12.07
CA LEU A 447 -26.57 -7.09 -10.69
C LEU A 447 -25.91 -5.95 -9.90
N LYS A 448 -26.74 -5.10 -9.29
CA LYS A 448 -26.32 -3.92 -8.53
C LYS A 448 -26.43 -4.09 -7.01
N ASN A 449 -26.57 -5.30 -6.53
CA ASN A 449 -26.59 -5.59 -5.09
C ASN A 449 -25.29 -5.13 -4.44
N PRO A 450 -25.32 -4.43 -3.28
CA PRO A 450 -24.12 -4.04 -2.56
C PRO A 450 -23.33 -5.26 -2.08
N LEU A 451 -22.00 -5.08 -1.96
CA LEU A 451 -21.08 -6.17 -1.65
C LEU A 451 -20.24 -5.84 -0.42
N VAL A 452 -20.44 -6.63 0.65
CA VAL A 452 -19.65 -6.61 1.88
C VAL A 452 -18.73 -7.83 1.87
N PHE A 453 -17.43 -7.62 2.08
CA PHE A 453 -16.45 -8.71 2.08
C PHE A 453 -16.25 -9.27 3.49
N PHE A 454 -16.64 -10.53 3.69
CA PHE A 454 -16.42 -11.27 4.93
C PHE A 454 -15.03 -11.91 4.94
N GLN A 455 -14.21 -11.51 5.91
CA GLN A 455 -12.84 -11.96 6.06
C GLN A 455 -12.70 -12.69 7.40
N HIS A 456 -12.53 -14.01 7.35
CA HIS A 456 -12.31 -14.84 8.53
C HIS A 456 -10.84 -15.13 8.75
N TYR A 457 -10.39 -14.90 9.99
CA TYR A 457 -9.03 -15.16 10.46
C TYR A 457 -9.03 -15.94 11.77
N ALA A 458 -7.87 -16.53 12.11
CA ALA A 458 -7.62 -17.23 13.37
C ALA A 458 -6.25 -16.79 13.95
N GLU A 459 -6.01 -15.47 13.96
CA GLU A 459 -4.74 -14.90 14.39
C GLU A 459 -4.71 -14.69 15.90
N THR A 460 -3.53 -14.93 16.50
CA THR A 460 -3.28 -14.71 17.93
C THR A 460 -2.56 -13.40 18.21
N GLU A 461 -2.01 -12.76 17.17
CA GLU A 461 -1.31 -11.47 17.22
C GLU A 461 -2.04 -10.44 16.37
N THR A 462 -2.30 -9.27 16.97
CA THR A 462 -2.98 -8.16 16.27
C THR A 462 -2.21 -7.71 15.02
N GLU A 463 -0.88 -7.68 15.05
CA GLU A 463 -0.05 -7.34 13.90
C GLU A 463 -0.31 -8.28 12.71
N ASN A 464 -0.41 -9.59 12.94
CA ASN A 464 -0.69 -10.55 11.88
C ASN A 464 -2.08 -10.32 11.27
N LEU A 465 -3.10 -10.06 12.10
CA LEU A 465 -4.45 -9.72 11.64
C LEU A 465 -4.41 -8.45 10.76
N GLN A 466 -3.75 -7.39 11.22
CA GLN A 466 -3.63 -6.12 10.49
C GLN A 466 -2.98 -6.32 9.12
N ILE A 467 -1.85 -7.02 9.06
CA ILE A 467 -1.11 -7.27 7.81
C ILE A 467 -1.95 -8.09 6.84
N LYS A 468 -2.51 -9.22 7.28
CA LYS A 468 -3.25 -10.14 6.42
C LYS A 468 -4.56 -9.53 5.91
N SER A 469 -5.35 -8.93 6.80
CA SER A 469 -6.63 -8.33 6.42
C SER A 469 -6.47 -7.11 5.52
N ALA A 470 -5.48 -6.26 5.78
CA ALA A 470 -5.18 -5.12 4.92
C ALA A 470 -4.68 -5.58 3.53
N ALA A 471 -3.86 -6.62 3.46
CA ALA A 471 -3.38 -7.18 2.19
C ALA A 471 -4.52 -7.84 1.36
N ASP A 472 -5.46 -8.52 2.02
CA ASP A 472 -6.62 -9.13 1.36
C ASP A 472 -7.61 -8.08 0.83
N MET A 473 -7.81 -7.00 1.58
CA MET A 473 -8.76 -5.94 1.22
C MET A 473 -8.19 -4.91 0.24
N GLY A 474 -6.85 -4.75 0.19
CA GLY A 474 -6.22 -3.66 -0.53
C GLY A 474 -6.63 -3.56 -2.00
N ALA A 475 -6.49 -4.65 -2.73
CA ALA A 475 -6.87 -4.67 -4.15
C ALA A 475 -8.38 -4.49 -4.36
N LEU A 476 -9.24 -5.09 -3.51
CA LEU A 476 -10.71 -4.95 -3.61
C LEU A 476 -11.16 -3.50 -3.43
N ILE A 477 -10.54 -2.79 -2.51
CA ILE A 477 -10.81 -1.36 -2.26
C ILE A 477 -10.35 -0.52 -3.45
N ILE A 478 -9.13 -0.76 -3.93
CA ILE A 478 -8.54 0.02 -5.05
C ILE A 478 -9.28 -0.26 -6.36
N ASP A 479 -9.75 -1.49 -6.56
CA ASP A 479 -10.58 -1.88 -7.70
C ASP A 479 -12.02 -1.31 -7.62
N GLY A 480 -12.37 -0.60 -6.54
CA GLY A 480 -13.68 0.02 -6.36
C GLY A 480 -14.82 -0.97 -6.09
N LEU A 481 -14.52 -2.17 -5.62
CA LEU A 481 -15.50 -3.25 -5.46
C LEU A 481 -16.19 -3.28 -4.07
N CYS A 482 -15.70 -2.46 -3.11
CA CYS A 482 -16.03 -2.59 -1.70
C CYS A 482 -17.16 -1.63 -1.27
N ASP A 483 -18.31 -2.17 -0.86
CA ASP A 483 -19.38 -1.44 -0.16
C ASP A 483 -19.36 -1.65 1.36
N GLY A 484 -18.54 -2.57 1.84
CA GLY A 484 -18.33 -2.80 3.27
C GLY A 484 -17.32 -3.89 3.56
N ILE A 485 -16.82 -3.88 4.80
CA ILE A 485 -15.88 -4.85 5.33
C ILE A 485 -16.47 -5.53 6.57
N PHE A 486 -16.32 -6.83 6.62
CA PHE A 486 -16.72 -7.66 7.76
C PHE A 486 -15.53 -8.50 8.20
N LEU A 487 -14.74 -8.01 9.15
CA LEU A 487 -13.65 -8.78 9.74
C LEU A 487 -14.16 -9.64 10.87
N PHE A 488 -13.74 -10.90 10.87
CA PHE A 488 -14.02 -11.84 11.96
C PHE A 488 -12.75 -12.61 12.30
N ASN A 489 -12.34 -12.55 13.57
CA ASN A 489 -11.17 -13.28 14.05
C ASN A 489 -11.59 -14.21 15.18
N GLN A 490 -11.52 -15.50 14.93
CA GLN A 490 -11.84 -16.52 15.91
C GLN A 490 -10.63 -17.43 16.11
N THR A 491 -9.99 -17.31 17.28
CA THR A 491 -8.96 -18.26 17.71
C THR A 491 -9.63 -19.52 18.25
N GLY A 492 -9.13 -20.69 17.83
CA GLY A 492 -9.63 -21.98 18.32
C GLY A 492 -9.46 -22.12 19.84
N LYS A 493 -10.21 -23.05 20.44
CA LYS A 493 -10.25 -23.29 21.90
C LYS A 493 -8.91 -23.75 22.52
N GLU A 494 -7.87 -23.99 21.73
CA GLU A 494 -6.57 -24.46 22.20
C GLU A 494 -5.54 -23.32 22.21
N GLY A 495 -5.40 -22.67 23.35
CA GLY A 495 -4.12 -22.13 23.83
C GLY A 495 -3.62 -20.78 23.31
N GLY A 496 -4.34 -20.03 22.51
CA GLY A 496 -3.93 -18.68 22.08
C GLY A 496 -4.66 -17.58 22.82
N LYS A 497 -3.99 -16.47 23.17
CA LYS A 497 -4.65 -15.25 23.64
C LYS A 497 -5.50 -14.71 22.49
N ALA A 498 -6.81 -14.66 22.64
CA ALA A 498 -7.71 -14.09 21.63
C ALA A 498 -7.39 -12.59 21.43
N ILE A 499 -7.40 -12.15 20.16
CA ILE A 499 -7.35 -10.72 19.85
C ILE A 499 -8.67 -10.11 20.33
N ASP A 500 -8.59 -8.96 21.03
CA ASP A 500 -9.77 -8.22 21.48
C ASP A 500 -10.61 -7.78 20.25
N ASP A 501 -11.92 -7.99 20.32
CA ASP A 501 -12.87 -7.60 19.26
C ASP A 501 -12.79 -6.10 18.92
N LYS A 502 -12.47 -5.24 19.89
CA LYS A 502 -12.19 -3.82 19.63
C LYS A 502 -11.02 -3.61 18.69
N ALA A 503 -9.98 -4.44 18.79
CA ALA A 503 -8.83 -4.37 17.90
C ALA A 503 -9.19 -4.85 16.49
N VAL A 504 -10.09 -5.83 16.36
CA VAL A 504 -10.64 -6.27 15.06
C VAL A 504 -11.44 -5.14 14.40
N ASP A 505 -12.35 -4.51 15.15
CA ASP A 505 -13.15 -3.37 14.66
C ASP A 505 -12.25 -2.20 14.25
N THR A 506 -11.29 -1.82 15.10
CA THR A 506 -10.34 -0.74 14.82
C THR A 506 -9.52 -1.03 13.55
N THR A 507 -9.12 -2.28 13.34
CA THR A 507 -8.41 -2.71 12.12
C THR A 507 -9.30 -2.52 10.87
N ALA A 508 -10.58 -2.87 10.93
CA ALA A 508 -11.51 -2.68 9.82
C ALA A 508 -11.64 -1.19 9.42
N PHE A 509 -11.82 -0.29 10.40
CA PHE A 509 -11.83 1.15 10.14
C PHE A 509 -10.50 1.66 9.60
N GLY A 510 -9.37 1.16 10.13
CA GLY A 510 -8.03 1.49 9.66
C GLY A 510 -7.80 1.11 8.20
N ILE A 511 -8.31 -0.05 7.76
CA ILE A 511 -8.22 -0.51 6.37
C ILE A 511 -9.01 0.42 5.44
N LEU A 512 -10.26 0.77 5.79
CA LEU A 512 -11.08 1.68 4.98
C LEU A 512 -10.43 3.07 4.86
N GLN A 513 -9.81 3.55 5.94
CA GLN A 513 -9.08 4.82 5.93
C GLN A 513 -7.79 4.75 5.12
N ALA A 514 -7.01 3.68 5.23
CA ALA A 514 -5.80 3.47 4.44
C ALA A 514 -6.10 3.38 2.93
N GLY A 515 -7.27 2.86 2.55
CA GLY A 515 -7.79 2.83 1.19
C GLY A 515 -8.46 4.13 0.74
N ARG A 516 -8.50 5.16 1.57
CA ARG A 516 -9.09 6.48 1.27
C ARG A 516 -10.59 6.47 0.96
N ILE A 517 -11.33 5.45 1.40
CA ILE A 517 -12.77 5.32 1.11
C ILE A 517 -13.67 5.64 2.32
N ARG A 518 -13.11 5.72 3.54
CA ARG A 518 -13.82 6.18 4.74
C ARG A 518 -12.84 6.73 5.76
N THR A 519 -13.01 7.97 6.20
CA THR A 519 -12.18 8.60 7.24
C THR A 519 -12.84 8.45 8.60
N SER A 520 -12.12 7.87 9.56
CA SER A 520 -12.63 7.58 10.92
C SER A 520 -11.85 8.29 12.03
N LYS A 521 -10.60 8.68 11.78
CA LYS A 521 -9.71 9.37 12.74
C LYS A 521 -8.83 10.40 12.05
N THR A 522 -8.02 11.15 12.80
CA THR A 522 -6.95 11.99 12.25
C THR A 522 -5.98 11.11 11.45
N GLU A 523 -5.63 11.52 10.24
CA GLU A 523 -4.60 10.86 9.44
C GLU A 523 -3.24 11.49 9.69
N TYR A 524 -2.24 10.66 9.99
CA TYR A 524 -0.86 11.11 10.11
C TYR A 524 -0.04 10.60 8.92
N ILE A 525 0.61 11.55 8.23
CA ILE A 525 1.55 11.31 7.14
C ILE A 525 2.94 11.55 7.73
N SER A 526 3.53 10.51 8.32
CA SER A 526 4.82 10.65 9.02
C SER A 526 5.90 9.79 8.41
N CYS A 527 7.09 10.41 8.21
CA CYS A 527 8.21 9.72 7.61
C CYS A 527 8.90 8.76 8.62
N PRO A 528 9.56 7.69 8.12
CA PRO A 528 10.26 6.74 8.99
C PRO A 528 11.58 7.29 9.56
N GLY A 529 12.00 8.48 9.13
CA GLY A 529 13.33 9.00 9.42
C GLY A 529 14.41 8.39 8.51
N CYS A 530 15.51 9.10 8.40
CA CYS A 530 16.73 8.68 7.69
C CYS A 530 17.90 9.52 8.16
N GLY A 531 19.10 9.33 7.63
CA GLY A 531 20.28 10.13 7.98
C GLY A 531 20.16 11.65 7.76
N ARG A 532 19.06 12.12 7.15
CA ARG A 532 18.72 13.55 6.99
C ARG A 532 17.88 14.12 8.13
N THR A 533 17.35 13.27 9.03
CA THR A 533 16.51 13.72 10.14
C THR A 533 17.33 14.46 11.17
N LEU A 534 16.91 15.66 11.56
CA LEU A 534 17.70 16.59 12.38
C LEU A 534 17.16 16.76 13.81
N TYR A 535 16.14 16.00 14.20
CA TYR A 535 15.50 16.05 15.51
C TYR A 535 14.96 14.66 15.90
N ASP A 536 14.55 14.48 17.14
CA ASP A 536 13.91 13.26 17.60
C ASP A 536 12.49 13.17 17.01
N LEU A 537 12.40 12.42 15.92
CA LEU A 537 11.18 12.29 15.12
C LEU A 537 10.10 11.48 15.86
N GLU A 538 10.47 10.36 16.48
CA GLU A 538 9.52 9.48 17.17
C GLU A 538 8.82 10.19 18.34
N SER A 539 9.58 10.86 19.21
CA SER A 539 8.99 11.62 20.33
C SER A 539 8.13 12.79 19.83
N THR A 540 8.52 13.43 18.72
CA THR A 540 7.75 14.53 18.13
C THR A 540 6.43 14.02 17.55
N ILE A 541 6.44 12.89 16.83
CA ILE A 541 5.22 12.24 16.33
C ILE A 541 4.28 11.92 17.50
N ALA A 542 4.79 11.28 18.56
CA ALA A 542 4.00 10.92 19.73
C ALA A 542 3.34 12.14 20.39
N ARG A 543 4.06 13.25 20.54
CA ARG A 543 3.54 14.50 21.12
C ARG A 543 2.46 15.14 20.25
N ILE A 544 2.68 15.20 18.93
CA ILE A 544 1.68 15.74 17.99
C ILE A 544 0.43 14.88 18.00
N LYS A 545 0.56 13.56 17.95
CA LYS A 545 -0.57 12.63 18.03
C LYS A 545 -1.37 12.81 19.33
N GLN A 546 -0.69 12.91 20.46
CA GLN A 546 -1.35 13.13 21.76
C GLN A 546 -2.19 14.43 21.76
N ALA A 547 -1.68 15.48 21.12
CA ALA A 547 -2.37 16.77 21.07
C ALA A 547 -3.49 16.85 20.04
N THR A 548 -3.50 16.01 18.99
CA THR A 548 -4.35 16.19 17.80
C THR A 548 -5.22 14.98 17.43
N SER A 549 -5.10 13.84 18.14
CA SER A 549 -5.84 12.60 17.82
C SER A 549 -7.36 12.76 17.85
N HIS A 550 -7.88 13.78 18.53
CA HIS A 550 -9.30 14.10 18.59
C HIS A 550 -9.83 14.88 17.37
N LEU A 551 -8.92 15.37 16.50
CA LEU A 551 -9.26 16.19 15.33
C LEU A 551 -9.61 15.29 14.12
N LYS A 552 -10.72 14.56 14.24
CA LYS A 552 -11.18 13.63 13.21
C LYS A 552 -11.33 14.32 11.85
N GLY A 553 -10.82 13.65 10.81
CA GLY A 553 -10.92 14.12 9.41
C GLY A 553 -9.74 14.96 8.94
N LEU A 554 -8.88 15.43 9.85
CA LEU A 554 -7.68 16.17 9.47
C LEU A 554 -6.53 15.23 9.04
N LYS A 555 -5.69 15.73 8.14
CA LYS A 555 -4.43 15.11 7.71
C LYS A 555 -3.27 15.95 8.20
N ILE A 556 -2.39 15.34 8.96
CA ILE A 556 -1.23 16.02 9.57
C ILE A 556 0.06 15.39 9.08
N GLY A 557 0.88 16.19 8.37
CA GLY A 557 2.20 15.77 7.89
C GLY A 557 3.28 16.00 8.94
N ILE A 558 4.13 15.00 9.22
CA ILE A 558 5.26 15.11 10.16
C ILE A 558 6.51 14.55 9.48
N MET A 559 7.41 15.47 9.07
CA MET A 559 8.55 15.14 8.22
C MET A 559 9.89 15.48 8.87
N GLY A 560 10.82 14.54 8.82
CA GLY A 560 12.16 14.69 9.37
C GLY A 560 13.03 15.73 8.67
N CYS A 561 12.78 16.02 7.39
CA CYS A 561 13.56 16.97 6.60
C CYS A 561 12.78 17.57 5.43
N ILE A 562 13.32 18.68 4.87
CA ILE A 562 12.72 19.40 3.74
C ILE A 562 12.94 18.76 2.37
N VAL A 563 13.72 17.69 2.25
CA VAL A 563 14.13 17.13 0.94
C VAL A 563 12.93 16.61 0.15
N ASN A 564 12.13 15.74 0.77
CA ASN A 564 10.89 15.23 0.17
C ASN A 564 9.64 15.70 0.94
N GLY A 565 9.84 16.16 2.19
CA GLY A 565 8.76 16.43 3.13
C GLY A 565 7.64 17.30 2.58
N PRO A 566 7.90 18.51 2.04
CA PRO A 566 6.84 19.38 1.53
C PRO A 566 6.01 18.75 0.40
N GLY A 567 6.65 17.97 -0.48
CA GLY A 567 5.95 17.28 -1.57
C GLY A 567 5.16 16.05 -1.11
N GLU A 568 5.72 15.24 -0.21
CA GLU A 568 5.06 14.02 0.30
C GLU A 568 3.83 14.31 1.18
N MET A 569 3.75 15.50 1.74
CA MET A 569 2.60 15.95 2.52
C MET A 569 1.76 17.02 1.80
N ALA A 570 1.84 17.10 0.47
CA ALA A 570 1.12 18.10 -0.30
C ALA A 570 -0.40 18.07 -0.11
N ASP A 571 -0.96 16.91 0.24
CA ASP A 571 -2.38 16.71 0.56
C ASP A 571 -2.70 16.76 2.06
N ALA A 572 -1.74 17.16 2.91
CA ALA A 572 -1.97 17.34 4.34
C ALA A 572 -2.54 18.74 4.63
N ASP A 573 -3.47 18.83 5.59
CA ASP A 573 -4.05 20.11 6.04
C ASP A 573 -3.03 20.92 6.84
N TYR A 574 -2.20 20.24 7.63
CA TYR A 574 -1.14 20.83 8.45
C TYR A 574 0.17 20.07 8.31
N GLY A 575 1.29 20.78 8.33
CA GLY A 575 2.61 20.19 8.19
C GLY A 575 3.61 20.67 9.23
N TYR A 576 4.41 19.71 9.73
CA TYR A 576 5.56 19.94 10.61
C TYR A 576 6.80 19.33 9.96
N VAL A 577 7.76 20.16 9.54
CA VAL A 577 8.93 19.73 8.77
C VAL A 577 10.20 20.21 9.41
N GLY A 578 11.18 19.33 9.64
CA GLY A 578 12.53 19.71 10.06
C GLY A 578 13.25 20.49 8.96
N ALA A 579 13.56 21.75 9.20
CA ALA A 579 14.21 22.65 8.23
C ALA A 579 15.70 22.91 8.53
N GLY A 580 16.23 22.39 9.63
CA GLY A 580 17.61 22.55 10.08
C GLY A 580 17.73 22.28 11.58
N ARG A 581 18.95 22.27 12.13
CA ARG A 581 19.13 22.11 13.58
C ARG A 581 18.39 23.22 14.34
N GLY A 582 17.40 22.85 15.15
CA GLY A 582 16.58 23.77 15.92
C GLY A 582 15.64 24.65 15.09
N LYS A 583 15.43 24.33 13.79
CA LYS A 583 14.52 25.04 12.89
C LYS A 583 13.44 24.13 12.36
N ILE A 584 12.22 24.61 12.39
CA ILE A 584 11.03 23.91 11.92
C ILE A 584 10.34 24.79 10.87
N LEU A 585 9.86 24.17 9.81
CA LEU A 585 8.92 24.75 8.88
C LEU A 585 7.52 24.21 9.23
N SER A 586 6.62 25.11 9.61
CA SER A 586 5.19 24.79 9.76
C SER A 586 4.48 25.20 8.48
N LEU A 587 3.70 24.28 7.91
CA LEU A 587 2.89 24.51 6.72
C LEU A 587 1.42 24.38 7.09
N ILE A 588 0.61 25.29 6.54
CA ILE A 588 -0.84 25.26 6.61
C ILE A 588 -1.32 25.34 5.16
N HIS A 589 -2.02 24.33 4.68
CA HIS A 589 -2.68 24.38 3.39
C HIS A 589 -4.04 25.03 3.58
N ILE A 590 -4.18 26.25 3.10
CA ILE A 590 -5.48 26.90 2.95
C ILE A 590 -5.94 26.52 1.54
N SER A 591 -6.92 25.63 1.42
CA SER A 591 -7.64 25.45 0.16
C SER A 591 -8.33 26.80 -0.13
N GLU A 592 -7.96 27.45 -1.23
CA GLU A 592 -8.75 28.58 -1.71
C GLU A 592 -10.18 28.09 -1.96
N PRO A 593 -11.19 28.80 -1.45
CA PRO A 593 -12.56 28.44 -1.79
C PRO A 593 -12.76 28.66 -3.29
N THR A 594 -13.03 27.57 -4.00
CA THR A 594 -13.45 27.58 -5.41
C THR A 594 -14.82 28.21 -5.56
#